data_b801c27b77486bbdbc67ca9bdc24bbdc
#
_entry.id   b801c27b77486bbdbc67ca9bdc24bbdc
#
_cell.length_a   1.000
_cell.length_b   1.000
_cell.length_c   1.000
_cell.angle_alpha   90.00
_cell.angle_beta   90.00
_cell.angle_gamma   90.00
#
_symmetry.space_group_name_H-M   'P 1'
#
loop_
_entity.id
_entity.type
_entity.pdbx_description
1 polymer ?
#
loop_
_entity_poly.entity_id
_entity_poly.type
_entity_poly.pdbx_seq_one_letter_code
_entity_poly.pdbx_strand_id
1 'polypeptide(L)'
;MDRLTARDPGFAAAVRGAIRGLVRESEPLARYSTYRIGGPATVVLPASGEDVGTAIRMAHEAGIPWFALGLGSNILLPDEGLDALVVRLGKGMDRLDRDGDRWVIGAGLPAPLAARRTAAAGFAGLHIFVGVPGTVGGGVYMNAGCHGGDWSEVVETVTVIDESGRDAVLPRAEVPFTYRRSGLDRRVVVETAVRLRPEEQHRLDEQIAEMFEWRQQGTPFNQPCCGSVFKNPHGPSWKQEGAPRTAGQLVEAAGLKGLRVGGAEVSPMHANYFVNTGEATAADVRGLIVEVQRRVEQAFGARLEPEVKIIGPRGEYVDLHSVKGEQ
;
A
#
# COMPACT_ATOMS: atom_id res chain seq x y z
N MET A 1 7.88 29.84 20.44
CA MET A 1 8.39 29.51 19.10
C MET A 1 7.38 28.51 18.51
N ASP A 2 6.69 28.88 17.46
CA ASP A 2 5.78 27.96 16.77
C ASP A 2 6.59 26.77 16.26
N ARG A 3 6.01 25.58 16.44
CA ARG A 3 6.65 24.34 16.01
C ARG A 3 6.71 24.33 14.48
N LEU A 4 7.91 24.10 13.92
CA LEU A 4 8.09 23.96 12.47
C LEU A 4 7.22 22.80 11.96
N THR A 5 6.52 22.99 10.85
CA THR A 5 5.63 22.00 10.23
C THR A 5 6.12 21.61 8.84
N ALA A 6 5.65 20.50 8.33
CA ALA A 6 5.95 20.06 6.96
C ALA A 6 5.43 21.03 5.90
N ARG A 7 4.46 21.89 6.26
CA ARG A 7 3.87 22.90 5.37
C ARG A 7 4.59 24.25 5.41
N ASP A 8 5.65 24.38 6.23
CA ASP A 8 6.47 25.60 6.28
C ASP A 8 7.23 25.77 4.94
N PRO A 9 7.06 26.91 4.24
CA PRO A 9 7.73 27.15 2.95
C PRO A 9 9.26 27.17 3.07
N GLY A 10 9.81 27.61 4.21
CA GLY A 10 11.25 27.62 4.47
C GLY A 10 11.81 26.20 4.56
N PHE A 11 11.09 25.28 5.22
CA PHE A 11 11.47 23.88 5.27
C PHE A 11 11.39 23.23 3.87
N ALA A 12 10.30 23.44 3.14
CA ALA A 12 10.14 22.93 1.78
C ALA A 12 11.24 23.45 0.83
N ALA A 13 11.60 24.72 0.95
CA ALA A 13 12.70 25.33 0.17
C ALA A 13 14.06 24.72 0.54
N ALA A 14 14.34 24.49 1.82
CA ALA A 14 15.57 23.85 2.27
C ALA A 14 15.70 22.40 1.72
N VAL A 15 14.64 21.60 1.81
CA VAL A 15 14.62 20.23 1.23
C VAL A 15 14.84 20.29 -0.29
N ARG A 16 14.17 21.21 -0.98
CA ARG A 16 14.33 21.39 -2.45
C ARG A 16 15.77 21.71 -2.85
N GLY A 17 16.48 22.50 -2.05
CA GLY A 17 17.90 22.83 -2.28
C GLY A 17 18.87 21.68 -2.00
N ALA A 18 18.45 20.68 -1.24
CA ALA A 18 19.31 19.57 -0.77
C ALA A 18 19.17 18.28 -1.58
N ILE A 19 18.15 18.14 -2.42
CA ILE A 19 17.88 16.93 -3.21
C ILE A 19 17.89 17.23 -4.71
N ARG A 20 18.07 16.19 -5.53
CA ARG A 20 17.97 16.28 -7.00
C ARG A 20 16.53 16.14 -7.51
N GLY A 21 15.69 15.49 -6.71
CA GLY A 21 14.27 15.29 -7.00
C GLY A 21 13.45 16.57 -6.92
N LEU A 22 12.14 16.41 -6.89
CA LEU A 22 11.21 17.54 -6.83
C LEU A 22 10.55 17.65 -5.46
N VAL A 23 10.28 18.87 -5.02
CA VAL A 23 9.45 19.18 -3.85
C VAL A 23 8.22 19.96 -4.32
N ARG A 24 7.04 19.45 -3.98
CA ARG A 24 5.74 20.07 -4.25
C ARG A 24 5.06 20.44 -2.95
N GLU A 25 4.72 21.71 -2.82
CA GLU A 25 3.99 22.24 -1.67
C GLU A 25 2.50 22.20 -1.92
N SER A 26 1.71 21.98 -0.86
CA SER A 26 0.24 21.92 -0.93
C SER A 26 -0.29 20.98 -2.02
N GLU A 27 0.45 19.91 -2.31
CA GLU A 27 0.10 18.94 -3.35
C GLU A 27 -1.06 18.05 -2.89
N PRO A 28 -2.17 17.95 -3.65
CA PRO A 28 -3.29 17.10 -3.29
C PRO A 28 -2.91 15.62 -3.35
N LEU A 29 -2.95 14.93 -2.20
CA LEU A 29 -2.59 13.52 -2.08
C LEU A 29 -3.57 12.59 -2.80
N ALA A 30 -4.78 13.03 -3.10
CA ALA A 30 -5.75 12.33 -3.94
C ALA A 30 -5.16 11.91 -5.30
N ARG A 31 -4.16 12.63 -5.83
CA ARG A 31 -3.44 12.30 -7.07
C ARG A 31 -2.55 11.07 -6.95
N TYR A 32 -2.20 10.70 -5.72
CA TYR A 32 -1.28 9.61 -5.40
C TYR A 32 -1.96 8.47 -4.65
N SER A 33 -3.29 8.49 -4.58
CA SER A 33 -4.12 7.46 -3.96
C SER A 33 -5.04 6.82 -4.98
N THR A 34 -5.15 5.50 -4.97
CA THR A 34 -6.10 4.78 -5.83
C THR A 34 -7.55 5.00 -5.41
N TYR A 35 -7.81 5.41 -4.17
CA TYR A 35 -9.12 5.92 -3.74
C TYR A 35 -9.46 7.29 -4.33
N ARG A 36 -8.47 8.06 -4.80
CA ARG A 36 -8.59 9.47 -5.16
C ARG A 36 -9.09 10.35 -4.01
N ILE A 37 -8.72 9.98 -2.80
CA ILE A 37 -9.00 10.70 -1.55
C ILE A 37 -7.67 11.11 -0.93
N GLY A 38 -7.61 12.32 -0.35
CA GLY A 38 -6.44 12.85 0.35
C GLY A 38 -6.23 14.33 0.06
N GLY A 39 -6.16 15.11 1.12
CA GLY A 39 -5.94 16.56 1.08
C GLY A 39 -4.47 16.93 0.82
N PRO A 40 -4.12 18.21 1.03
CA PRO A 40 -2.80 18.74 0.66
C PRO A 40 -1.69 18.27 1.61
N ALA A 41 -0.47 18.12 1.05
CA ALA A 41 0.76 17.90 1.82
C ALA A 41 1.98 18.46 1.08
N THR A 42 3.12 18.55 1.78
CA THR A 42 4.43 18.74 1.14
C THR A 42 4.95 17.38 0.68
N VAL A 43 5.14 17.24 -0.64
CA VAL A 43 5.51 15.97 -1.28
C VAL A 43 6.89 16.08 -1.90
N VAL A 44 7.78 15.16 -1.52
CA VAL A 44 9.08 14.91 -2.15
C VAL A 44 8.90 13.80 -3.19
N LEU A 45 9.36 14.05 -4.41
CA LEU A 45 9.50 13.07 -5.50
C LEU A 45 11.00 12.81 -5.69
N PRO A 46 11.59 11.83 -4.99
CA PRO A 46 13.03 11.60 -4.99
C PRO A 46 13.50 11.04 -6.34
N ALA A 47 14.69 11.43 -6.77
CA ALA A 47 15.36 10.86 -7.94
C ALA A 47 16.26 9.68 -7.58
N SER A 48 16.58 9.48 -6.30
CA SER A 48 17.47 8.42 -5.80
C SER A 48 17.19 8.07 -4.33
N GLY A 49 17.78 6.97 -3.85
CA GLY A 49 17.81 6.63 -2.42
C GLY A 49 18.50 7.69 -1.56
N GLU A 50 19.52 8.37 -2.10
CA GLU A 50 20.22 9.48 -1.44
C GLU A 50 19.25 10.63 -1.15
N ASP A 51 18.39 10.97 -2.12
CA ASP A 51 17.36 11.99 -1.94
C ASP A 51 16.38 11.61 -0.82
N VAL A 52 15.98 10.32 -0.76
CA VAL A 52 15.11 9.80 0.31
C VAL A 52 15.78 9.97 1.67
N GLY A 53 17.03 9.52 1.80
CA GLY A 53 17.80 9.64 3.04
C GLY A 53 17.98 11.11 3.48
N THR A 54 18.29 11.99 2.53
CA THR A 54 18.46 13.43 2.80
C THR A 54 17.16 14.06 3.27
N ALA A 55 16.04 13.80 2.58
CA ALA A 55 14.74 14.36 2.95
C ALA A 55 14.27 13.88 4.33
N ILE A 56 14.43 12.59 4.64
CA ILE A 56 14.07 12.00 5.94
C ILE A 56 14.96 12.59 7.05
N ARG A 57 16.28 12.67 6.84
CA ARG A 57 17.20 13.26 7.82
C ARG A 57 16.81 14.70 8.15
N MET A 58 16.55 15.53 7.14
CA MET A 58 16.14 16.92 7.34
C MET A 58 14.83 17.02 8.12
N ALA A 59 13.86 16.15 7.82
CA ALA A 59 12.60 16.07 8.55
C ALA A 59 12.84 15.67 10.01
N HIS A 60 13.69 14.65 10.24
CA HIS A 60 14.06 14.19 11.58
C HIS A 60 14.71 15.29 12.42
N GLU A 61 15.71 15.99 11.86
CA GLU A 61 16.43 17.10 12.51
C GLU A 61 15.48 18.27 12.85
N ALA A 62 14.47 18.51 11.99
CA ALA A 62 13.46 19.54 12.21
C ALA A 62 12.29 19.10 13.13
N GLY A 63 12.27 17.83 13.59
CA GLY A 63 11.16 17.27 14.38
C GLY A 63 9.85 17.16 13.60
N ILE A 64 9.93 17.14 12.27
CA ILE A 64 8.81 17.00 11.33
C ILE A 64 8.58 15.50 11.06
N PRO A 65 7.35 14.97 11.20
CA PRO A 65 7.06 13.61 10.81
C PRO A 65 7.19 13.43 9.30
N TRP A 66 7.47 12.20 8.88
CA TRP A 66 7.50 11.83 7.46
C TRP A 66 6.61 10.61 7.19
N PHE A 67 6.18 10.47 5.94
CA PHE A 67 5.33 9.38 5.47
C PHE A 67 5.79 8.90 4.10
N ALA A 68 6.11 7.60 3.96
CA ALA A 68 6.47 7.01 2.69
C ALA A 68 5.22 6.57 1.91
N LEU A 69 5.15 6.94 0.64
CA LEU A 69 4.01 6.69 -0.22
C LEU A 69 4.44 5.98 -1.51
N GLY A 70 3.87 4.82 -1.79
CA GLY A 70 3.92 4.14 -3.08
C GLY A 70 2.79 4.60 -4.02
N LEU A 71 2.05 3.66 -4.62
CA LEU A 71 0.86 3.99 -5.44
C LEU A 71 -0.38 4.35 -4.63
N GLY A 72 -0.32 4.34 -3.30
CA GLY A 72 -1.47 4.63 -2.47
C GLY A 72 -2.61 3.62 -2.63
N SER A 73 -2.28 2.36 -2.90
CA SER A 73 -3.25 1.31 -3.24
C SER A 73 -3.73 0.48 -2.04
N ASN A 74 -3.23 0.78 -0.83
CA ASN A 74 -3.65 0.12 0.42
C ASN A 74 -3.76 1.12 1.58
N ILE A 75 -4.09 2.37 1.28
CA ILE A 75 -4.18 3.43 2.29
C ILE A 75 -5.41 4.30 2.08
N LEU A 76 -5.93 4.84 3.17
CA LEU A 76 -6.91 5.90 3.20
C LEU A 76 -6.27 7.14 3.81
N LEU A 77 -6.07 8.17 2.99
CA LEU A 77 -5.46 9.44 3.37
C LEU A 77 -6.53 10.43 3.87
N PRO A 78 -6.23 11.28 4.87
CA PRO A 78 -7.19 12.22 5.44
C PRO A 78 -7.54 13.35 4.46
N ASP A 79 -8.78 13.83 4.55
CA ASP A 79 -9.33 14.89 3.69
C ASP A 79 -8.62 16.24 3.91
N GLU A 80 -8.21 16.52 5.16
CA GLU A 80 -7.44 17.71 5.56
C GLU A 80 -5.99 17.68 5.11
N GLY A 81 -5.52 16.54 4.60
CA GLY A 81 -4.13 16.31 4.20
C GLY A 81 -3.21 15.98 5.36
N LEU A 82 -1.89 16.02 5.11
CA LEU A 82 -0.88 15.63 6.09
C LEU A 82 -0.01 16.80 6.53
N ASP A 83 0.22 16.93 7.84
CA ASP A 83 1.31 17.71 8.43
C ASP A 83 2.52 16.80 8.64
N ALA A 84 2.98 16.20 7.56
CA ALA A 84 4.14 15.33 7.46
C ALA A 84 4.81 15.53 6.11
N LEU A 85 6.12 15.31 6.03
CA LEU A 85 6.82 15.26 4.75
C LEU A 85 6.48 13.95 4.04
N VAL A 86 5.79 14.02 2.92
CA VAL A 86 5.44 12.83 2.13
C VAL A 86 6.55 12.50 1.15
N VAL A 87 7.17 11.34 1.28
CA VAL A 87 8.19 10.82 0.36
C VAL A 87 7.53 9.87 -0.62
N ARG A 88 7.25 10.33 -1.85
CA ARG A 88 6.55 9.58 -2.88
C ARG A 88 7.51 8.82 -3.77
N LEU A 89 7.60 7.51 -3.56
CA LEU A 89 8.42 6.61 -4.38
C LEU A 89 7.71 6.28 -5.69
N GLY A 90 8.37 6.59 -6.81
CA GLY A 90 7.82 6.39 -8.15
C GLY A 90 8.89 6.51 -9.22
N LYS A 91 8.61 7.28 -10.26
CA LYS A 91 9.57 7.55 -11.33
C LYS A 91 10.87 8.15 -10.74
N GLY A 92 12.02 7.62 -11.15
CA GLY A 92 13.34 7.90 -10.57
C GLY A 92 13.79 6.83 -9.56
N MET A 93 12.84 6.07 -8.98
CA MET A 93 13.08 4.95 -8.08
C MET A 93 12.54 3.63 -8.67
N ASP A 94 12.44 3.53 -10.00
CA ASP A 94 11.74 2.46 -10.73
C ASP A 94 12.66 1.61 -11.61
N ARG A 95 13.96 1.55 -11.28
CA ARG A 95 14.95 0.73 -11.98
C ARG A 95 14.62 -0.76 -11.87
N LEU A 96 15.05 -1.53 -12.86
CA LEU A 96 14.98 -2.99 -12.89
C LEU A 96 16.23 -3.52 -13.57
N ASP A 97 17.17 -4.00 -12.78
CA ASP A 97 18.46 -4.52 -13.23
C ASP A 97 18.53 -6.04 -12.97
N ARG A 98 19.27 -6.75 -13.83
CA ARG A 98 19.40 -8.20 -13.78
C ARG A 98 20.84 -8.65 -13.83
N ASP A 99 21.19 -9.61 -12.98
CA ASP A 99 22.42 -10.37 -13.02
C ASP A 99 22.12 -11.87 -12.81
N GLY A 100 22.13 -12.64 -13.89
CA GLY A 100 21.72 -14.05 -13.86
C GLY A 100 20.26 -14.24 -13.44
N ASP A 101 20.03 -14.91 -12.32
CA ASP A 101 18.74 -15.14 -11.69
C ASP A 101 18.39 -14.11 -10.60
N ARG A 102 19.35 -13.22 -10.30
CA ARG A 102 19.20 -12.13 -9.34
C ARG A 102 18.73 -10.86 -10.02
N TRP A 103 17.68 -10.25 -9.48
CA TRP A 103 17.11 -9.00 -9.96
C TRP A 103 17.16 -7.95 -8.86
N VAL A 104 17.57 -6.72 -9.22
CA VAL A 104 17.58 -5.57 -8.33
C VAL A 104 16.52 -4.59 -8.80
N ILE A 105 15.57 -4.28 -7.92
CA ILE A 105 14.34 -3.58 -8.27
C ILE A 105 14.17 -2.37 -7.37
N GLY A 106 14.05 -1.19 -7.97
CA GLY A 106 13.73 0.04 -7.26
C GLY A 106 12.32 0.01 -6.68
N ALA A 107 12.18 0.52 -5.46
CA ALA A 107 10.93 0.45 -4.69
C ALA A 107 9.75 1.18 -5.35
N GLY A 108 10.02 2.14 -6.24
CA GLY A 108 9.01 2.91 -6.99
C GLY A 108 8.44 2.17 -8.21
N LEU A 109 9.03 1.05 -8.66
CA LEU A 109 8.52 0.31 -9.80
C LEU A 109 7.15 -0.30 -9.45
N PRO A 110 6.11 -0.12 -10.32
CA PRO A 110 4.83 -0.82 -10.12
C PRO A 110 5.03 -2.35 -10.11
N ALA A 111 4.47 -3.03 -9.10
CA ALA A 111 4.60 -4.48 -8.97
C ALA A 111 4.05 -5.25 -10.19
N PRO A 112 2.91 -4.87 -10.80
CA PRO A 112 2.45 -5.50 -12.04
C PRO A 112 3.42 -5.33 -13.22
N LEU A 113 4.15 -4.20 -13.26
CA LEU A 113 5.14 -3.97 -14.32
C LEU A 113 6.40 -4.81 -14.10
N ALA A 114 6.87 -4.93 -12.84
CA ALA A 114 7.94 -5.84 -12.46
C ALA A 114 7.56 -7.29 -12.84
N ALA A 115 6.35 -7.73 -12.49
CA ALA A 115 5.82 -9.05 -12.82
C ALA A 115 5.88 -9.34 -14.33
N ARG A 116 5.37 -8.42 -15.15
CA ARG A 116 5.36 -8.59 -16.62
C ARG A 116 6.77 -8.58 -17.22
N ARG A 117 7.66 -7.68 -16.75
CA ARG A 117 9.03 -7.55 -17.30
C ARG A 117 9.88 -8.75 -16.95
N THR A 118 9.79 -9.28 -15.74
CA THR A 118 10.55 -10.48 -15.33
C THR A 118 10.02 -11.73 -16.03
N ALA A 119 8.71 -11.88 -16.17
CA ALA A 119 8.11 -12.96 -16.94
C ALA A 119 8.48 -12.89 -18.41
N ALA A 120 8.44 -11.71 -19.05
CA ALA A 120 8.87 -11.52 -20.44
C ALA A 120 10.37 -11.85 -20.66
N ALA A 121 11.16 -11.88 -19.60
CA ALA A 121 12.56 -12.33 -19.65
C ALA A 121 12.71 -13.82 -19.32
N GLY A 122 11.61 -14.59 -19.17
CA GLY A 122 11.61 -16.03 -18.87
C GLY A 122 11.88 -16.37 -17.40
N PHE A 123 11.42 -15.52 -16.46
CA PHE A 123 11.62 -15.74 -15.02
C PHE A 123 10.31 -15.75 -14.24
N ALA A 124 10.07 -16.84 -13.51
CA ALA A 124 8.99 -17.03 -12.57
C ALA A 124 9.35 -16.50 -11.17
N GLY A 125 8.34 -16.14 -10.41
CA GLY A 125 8.41 -15.65 -9.03
C GLY A 125 7.57 -14.39 -8.85
N LEU A 126 7.79 -13.35 -9.64
CA LEU A 126 7.02 -12.11 -9.57
C LEU A 126 5.73 -12.12 -10.42
N HIS A 127 5.57 -13.04 -11.38
CA HIS A 127 4.40 -13.11 -12.27
C HIS A 127 3.07 -13.18 -11.51
N ILE A 128 3.06 -13.73 -10.28
CA ILE A 128 1.88 -13.79 -9.40
C ILE A 128 1.34 -12.41 -9.00
N PHE A 129 2.14 -11.35 -9.10
CA PHE A 129 1.74 -9.98 -8.75
C PHE A 129 1.16 -9.19 -9.93
N VAL A 130 0.92 -9.80 -11.09
CA VAL A 130 0.47 -9.13 -12.31
C VAL A 130 -0.82 -8.31 -12.13
N GLY A 131 -1.70 -8.73 -11.23
CA GLY A 131 -2.95 -8.04 -10.91
C GLY A 131 -2.95 -7.28 -9.57
N VAL A 132 -1.81 -7.23 -8.86
CA VAL A 132 -1.73 -6.61 -7.53
C VAL A 132 -1.32 -5.15 -7.65
N PRO A 133 -2.22 -4.18 -7.38
CA PRO A 133 -1.85 -2.77 -7.47
C PRO A 133 -0.87 -2.42 -6.35
N GLY A 134 0.13 -1.62 -6.67
CA GLY A 134 1.14 -1.17 -5.72
C GLY A 134 2.50 -1.04 -6.36
N THR A 135 3.47 -0.53 -5.61
CA THR A 135 4.89 -0.54 -5.98
C THR A 135 5.60 -1.73 -5.33
N VAL A 136 6.77 -2.10 -5.86
CA VAL A 136 7.63 -3.12 -5.26
C VAL A 136 7.92 -2.81 -3.80
N GLY A 137 8.31 -1.57 -3.46
CA GLY A 137 8.55 -1.17 -2.07
C GLY A 137 7.32 -1.33 -1.17
N GLY A 138 6.14 -0.94 -1.65
CA GLY A 138 4.87 -1.15 -0.92
C GLY A 138 4.51 -2.62 -0.77
N GLY A 139 4.75 -3.43 -1.82
CA GLY A 139 4.56 -4.87 -1.80
C GLY A 139 5.43 -5.57 -0.76
N VAL A 140 6.73 -5.25 -0.74
CA VAL A 140 7.70 -5.77 0.25
C VAL A 140 7.33 -5.32 1.66
N TYR A 141 7.04 -4.02 1.86
CA TYR A 141 6.65 -3.47 3.16
C TYR A 141 5.42 -4.17 3.76
N MET A 142 4.42 -4.45 2.92
CA MET A 142 3.19 -5.13 3.33
C MET A 142 3.31 -6.66 3.32
N ASN A 143 4.42 -7.24 2.84
CA ASN A 143 4.48 -8.65 2.45
C ASN A 143 3.23 -9.04 1.65
N ALA A 144 2.95 -8.26 0.60
CA ALA A 144 1.77 -8.48 -0.21
C ALA A 144 1.83 -9.88 -0.85
N GLY A 145 0.70 -10.57 -0.89
CA GLY A 145 0.60 -11.90 -1.45
C GLY A 145 -0.63 -12.06 -2.33
N CYS A 146 -0.51 -12.86 -3.37
CA CYS A 146 -1.57 -13.23 -4.29
C CYS A 146 -1.24 -14.59 -4.92
N HIS A 147 -2.26 -15.31 -5.38
CA HIS A 147 -2.11 -16.60 -6.10
C HIS A 147 -1.20 -17.62 -5.39
N GLY A 148 -1.30 -17.67 -4.05
CA GLY A 148 -0.61 -18.66 -3.23
C GLY A 148 0.82 -18.33 -2.82
N GLY A 149 1.39 -17.20 -3.25
CA GLY A 149 2.71 -16.72 -2.84
C GLY A 149 2.73 -15.30 -2.31
N ASP A 150 3.85 -14.89 -1.71
CA ASP A 150 4.07 -13.53 -1.22
C ASP A 150 5.53 -13.07 -1.46
N TRP A 151 5.83 -11.80 -1.15
CA TRP A 151 7.18 -11.25 -1.38
C TRP A 151 8.28 -11.97 -0.61
N SER A 152 7.98 -12.53 0.56
CA SER A 152 8.98 -13.22 1.39
C SER A 152 9.61 -14.44 0.73
N GLU A 153 8.95 -15.02 -0.28
CA GLU A 153 9.43 -16.20 -1.00
C GLU A 153 10.53 -15.90 -2.02
N VAL A 154 10.57 -14.67 -2.53
CA VAL A 154 11.50 -14.27 -3.59
C VAL A 154 12.54 -13.24 -3.15
N VAL A 155 12.28 -12.51 -2.06
CA VAL A 155 13.20 -11.49 -1.53
C VAL A 155 14.52 -12.13 -1.06
N GLU A 156 15.63 -11.57 -1.50
CA GLU A 156 17.00 -11.90 -1.06
C GLU A 156 17.52 -10.84 -0.08
N THR A 157 17.41 -9.57 -0.45
CA THR A 157 17.77 -8.42 0.40
C THR A 157 16.80 -7.28 0.22
N VAL A 158 16.66 -6.44 1.25
CA VAL A 158 15.90 -5.20 1.22
C VAL A 158 16.82 -4.04 1.62
N THR A 159 16.97 -3.06 0.75
CA THR A 159 17.63 -1.79 1.11
C THR A 159 16.59 -0.85 1.68
N VAL A 160 16.83 -0.38 2.88
CA VAL A 160 15.92 0.51 3.62
C VAL A 160 16.62 1.80 4.03
N ILE A 161 15.84 2.85 4.22
CA ILE A 161 16.26 4.09 4.90
C ILE A 161 15.55 4.13 6.25
N ASP A 162 16.30 4.32 7.33
CA ASP A 162 15.77 4.46 8.68
C ASP A 162 15.23 5.88 8.96
N GLU A 163 14.65 6.08 10.14
CA GLU A 163 14.08 7.36 10.55
C GLU A 163 15.10 8.51 10.72
N SER A 164 16.40 8.19 10.78
CA SER A 164 17.49 9.16 10.80
C SER A 164 18.05 9.46 9.40
N GLY A 165 17.50 8.86 8.35
CA GLY A 165 17.93 9.03 6.96
C GLY A 165 19.12 8.17 6.56
N ARG A 166 19.53 7.19 7.38
CA ARG A 166 20.64 6.26 7.07
C ARG A 166 20.12 5.05 6.33
N ASP A 167 20.89 4.60 5.35
CA ASP A 167 20.62 3.38 4.62
C ASP A 167 21.16 2.13 5.33
N ALA A 168 20.48 1.01 5.09
CA ALA A 168 20.93 -0.32 5.49
C ALA A 168 20.43 -1.36 4.49
N VAL A 169 21.25 -2.38 4.23
CA VAL A 169 20.87 -3.54 3.44
C VAL A 169 20.59 -4.70 4.39
N LEU A 170 19.34 -5.14 4.42
CA LEU A 170 18.87 -6.22 5.29
C LEU A 170 18.77 -7.51 4.47
N PRO A 171 19.50 -8.59 4.84
CA PRO A 171 19.26 -9.90 4.25
C PRO A 171 17.86 -10.42 4.61
N ARG A 172 17.29 -11.30 3.79
CA ARG A 172 15.96 -11.88 3.98
C ARG A 172 15.73 -12.41 5.40
N ALA A 173 16.77 -13.02 6.01
CA ALA A 173 16.67 -13.61 7.35
C ALA A 173 16.46 -12.58 8.47
N GLU A 174 16.83 -11.33 8.25
CA GLU A 174 16.65 -10.23 9.20
C GLU A 174 15.31 -9.49 9.03
N VAL A 175 14.55 -9.81 7.97
CA VAL A 175 13.23 -9.22 7.75
C VAL A 175 12.16 -10.19 8.27
N PRO A 176 11.46 -9.86 9.39
CA PRO A 176 10.51 -10.76 10.04
C PRO A 176 9.16 -10.78 9.31
N PHE A 177 9.16 -11.26 8.07
CA PHE A 177 7.95 -11.37 7.27
C PHE A 177 6.92 -12.30 7.92
N THR A 178 5.70 -11.81 7.99
CA THR A 178 4.50 -12.57 8.39
C THR A 178 3.35 -12.21 7.45
N TYR A 179 2.19 -12.81 7.64
CA TYR A 179 1.00 -12.50 6.81
C TYR A 179 0.68 -11.02 6.84
N ARG A 180 0.79 -10.36 5.65
CA ARG A 180 0.53 -8.92 5.45
C ARG A 180 1.40 -7.99 6.30
N ARG A 181 2.61 -8.41 6.65
CA ARG A 181 3.56 -7.61 7.44
C ARG A 181 5.00 -8.01 7.16
N SER A 182 5.89 -7.00 7.03
CA SER A 182 7.34 -7.23 6.92
C SER A 182 8.12 -6.93 8.19
N GLY A 183 7.53 -6.23 9.18
CA GLY A 183 8.24 -5.75 10.36
C GLY A 183 9.23 -4.61 10.07
N LEU A 184 9.15 -3.97 8.90
CA LEU A 184 9.97 -2.81 8.51
C LEU A 184 9.37 -1.48 9.01
N ASP A 185 8.71 -1.51 10.17
CA ASP A 185 8.10 -0.30 10.74
C ASP A 185 9.15 0.82 10.88
N ARG A 186 8.75 2.08 10.56
CA ARG A 186 9.62 3.27 10.60
C ARG A 186 10.84 3.22 9.65
N ARG A 187 10.77 2.42 8.59
CA ARG A 187 11.77 2.33 7.53
C ARG A 187 11.12 2.51 6.17
N VAL A 188 11.84 3.09 5.23
CA VAL A 188 11.42 3.22 3.84
C VAL A 188 12.18 2.20 3.01
N VAL A 189 11.49 1.29 2.35
CA VAL A 189 12.09 0.41 1.34
C VAL A 189 12.43 1.25 0.13
N VAL A 190 13.69 1.28 -0.28
CA VAL A 190 14.16 2.03 -1.47
C VAL A 190 14.57 1.12 -2.62
N GLU A 191 14.91 -0.13 -2.32
CA GLU A 191 15.32 -1.13 -3.28
C GLU A 191 15.13 -2.54 -2.71
N THR A 192 14.91 -3.51 -3.58
CA THR A 192 14.80 -4.92 -3.20
C THR A 192 15.54 -5.77 -4.21
N ALA A 193 16.43 -6.65 -3.74
CA ALA A 193 16.96 -7.73 -4.56
C ALA A 193 16.08 -8.98 -4.38
N VAL A 194 15.74 -9.61 -5.48
CA VAL A 194 14.97 -10.86 -5.52
C VAL A 194 15.69 -11.91 -6.32
N ARG A 195 15.48 -13.18 -5.98
CA ARG A 195 15.97 -14.32 -6.75
C ARG A 195 14.81 -15.00 -7.44
N LEU A 196 14.88 -15.06 -8.76
CA LEU A 196 13.80 -15.60 -9.60
C LEU A 196 14.31 -16.85 -10.31
N ARG A 197 13.42 -17.78 -10.60
CA ARG A 197 13.76 -19.03 -11.29
C ARG A 197 13.47 -18.93 -12.79
N PRO A 198 14.32 -19.47 -13.67
CA PRO A 198 13.99 -19.61 -15.09
C PRO A 198 12.73 -20.45 -15.27
N GLU A 199 11.90 -20.08 -16.23
CA GLU A 199 10.67 -20.78 -16.59
C GLU A 199 10.41 -20.60 -18.09
N GLU A 200 9.67 -21.53 -18.69
CA GLU A 200 9.28 -21.45 -20.10
C GLU A 200 8.32 -20.28 -20.34
N GLN A 201 8.62 -19.48 -21.36
CA GLN A 201 7.87 -18.25 -21.65
C GLN A 201 6.38 -18.48 -21.83
N HIS A 202 5.99 -19.51 -22.60
CA HIS A 202 4.58 -19.80 -22.88
C HIS A 202 3.80 -20.13 -21.61
N ARG A 203 4.40 -20.84 -20.65
CA ARG A 203 3.77 -21.13 -19.35
C ARG A 203 3.53 -19.87 -18.54
N LEU A 204 4.50 -18.96 -18.53
CA LEU A 204 4.36 -17.66 -17.83
C LEU A 204 3.27 -16.80 -18.46
N ASP A 205 3.17 -16.79 -19.80
CA ASP A 205 2.15 -16.04 -20.52
C ASP A 205 0.74 -16.59 -20.23
N GLU A 206 0.58 -17.91 -20.21
CA GLU A 206 -0.67 -18.58 -19.85
C GLU A 206 -1.07 -18.28 -18.40
N GLN A 207 -0.15 -18.46 -17.44
CA GLN A 207 -0.41 -18.16 -16.03
C GLN A 207 -0.78 -16.70 -15.79
N ILE A 208 -0.06 -15.76 -16.43
CA ILE A 208 -0.36 -14.32 -16.35
C ILE A 208 -1.74 -14.02 -16.93
N ALA A 209 -2.10 -14.61 -18.06
CA ALA A 209 -3.40 -14.41 -18.67
C ALA A 209 -4.53 -14.92 -17.76
N GLU A 210 -4.40 -16.12 -17.21
CA GLU A 210 -5.36 -16.72 -16.28
C GLU A 210 -5.53 -15.89 -15.01
N MET A 211 -4.40 -15.50 -14.37
CA MET A 211 -4.41 -14.69 -13.15
C MET A 211 -5.01 -13.30 -13.39
N PHE A 212 -4.75 -12.71 -14.55
CA PHE A 212 -5.29 -11.39 -14.90
C PHE A 212 -6.78 -11.46 -15.21
N GLU A 213 -7.24 -12.49 -15.92
CA GLU A 213 -8.66 -12.74 -16.18
C GLU A 213 -9.43 -12.93 -14.88
N TRP A 214 -8.94 -13.80 -14.00
CA TRP A 214 -9.52 -13.99 -12.66
C TRP A 214 -9.65 -12.65 -11.91
N ARG A 215 -8.62 -11.82 -12.00
CA ARG A 215 -8.60 -10.51 -11.34
C ARG A 215 -9.61 -9.54 -11.96
N GLN A 216 -9.78 -9.56 -13.29
CA GLN A 216 -10.76 -8.72 -13.98
C GLN A 216 -12.20 -9.06 -13.59
N GLN A 217 -12.50 -10.34 -13.36
CA GLN A 217 -13.83 -10.78 -12.94
C GLN A 217 -14.18 -10.36 -11.51
N GLY A 218 -13.18 -10.22 -10.62
CA GLY A 218 -13.38 -9.96 -9.20
C GLY A 218 -12.94 -8.58 -8.71
N THR A 219 -12.41 -7.69 -9.58
CA THR A 219 -11.87 -6.39 -9.14
C THR A 219 -12.55 -5.23 -9.88
N PRO A 220 -13.09 -4.22 -9.16
CA PRO A 220 -13.70 -3.04 -9.78
C PRO A 220 -12.64 -2.06 -10.31
N PHE A 221 -11.87 -2.46 -11.35
CA PHE A 221 -10.78 -1.66 -11.93
C PHE A 221 -11.19 -0.31 -12.50
N ASN A 222 -12.45 -0.16 -12.85
CA ASN A 222 -13.02 1.08 -13.40
C ASN A 222 -13.46 2.08 -12.33
N GLN A 223 -13.36 1.74 -11.05
CA GLN A 223 -13.76 2.58 -9.93
C GLN A 223 -12.58 2.83 -8.98
N PRO A 224 -12.42 4.05 -8.44
CA PRO A 224 -11.41 4.33 -7.45
C PRO A 224 -11.64 3.49 -6.18
N CYS A 225 -10.64 2.68 -5.81
CA CYS A 225 -10.65 1.83 -4.61
C CYS A 225 -9.22 1.47 -4.20
N CYS A 226 -9.02 0.89 -3.03
CA CYS A 226 -7.68 0.51 -2.56
C CYS A 226 -7.54 -1.00 -2.25
N GLY A 227 -8.05 -1.84 -3.12
CA GLY A 227 -7.96 -3.30 -2.93
C GLY A 227 -8.91 -3.82 -1.85
N SER A 228 -8.55 -4.94 -1.24
CA SER A 228 -9.32 -5.55 -0.16
C SER A 228 -9.30 -4.67 1.09
N VAL A 229 -10.48 -4.36 1.62
CA VAL A 229 -10.62 -3.52 2.81
C VAL A 229 -10.32 -4.28 4.09
N PHE A 230 -10.70 -5.56 4.15
CA PHE A 230 -10.51 -6.41 5.32
C PHE A 230 -9.61 -7.59 5.03
N LYS A 231 -8.82 -7.99 6.02
CA LYS A 231 -8.10 -9.26 6.04
C LYS A 231 -9.10 -10.41 6.10
N ASN A 232 -8.71 -11.56 5.51
CA ASN A 232 -9.48 -12.78 5.73
C ASN A 232 -9.32 -13.19 7.19
N PRO A 233 -10.43 -13.46 7.89
CA PRO A 233 -10.37 -13.84 9.30
C PRO A 233 -9.70 -15.19 9.48
N HIS A 234 -8.86 -15.29 10.51
CA HIS A 234 -8.18 -16.50 10.93
C HIS A 234 -8.71 -16.94 12.29
N GLY A 235 -9.26 -18.15 12.38
CA GLY A 235 -9.69 -18.73 13.67
C GLY A 235 -10.80 -19.77 13.53
N PRO A 236 -10.98 -20.63 14.54
CA PRO A 236 -11.98 -21.70 14.50
C PRO A 236 -13.41 -21.28 14.94
N SER A 237 -13.55 -20.12 15.61
CA SER A 237 -14.80 -19.78 16.32
C SER A 237 -16.02 -19.48 15.46
N TRP A 238 -15.87 -19.29 14.12
CA TRP A 238 -16.96 -19.03 13.20
C TRP A 238 -17.01 -20.03 12.02
N LYS A 239 -16.13 -21.06 12.02
CA LYS A 239 -16.07 -22.11 10.98
C LYS A 239 -17.12 -23.18 11.24
N GLN A 240 -18.35 -22.89 10.87
CA GLN A 240 -19.35 -23.96 10.64
C GLN A 240 -19.16 -24.50 9.22
N GLU A 241 -19.44 -25.79 9.01
CA GLU A 241 -19.41 -26.40 7.69
C GLU A 241 -20.39 -25.67 6.76
N GLY A 242 -19.90 -25.19 5.59
CA GLY A 242 -20.70 -24.35 4.67
C GLY A 242 -20.70 -22.84 4.97
N ALA A 243 -20.07 -22.38 6.07
CA ALA A 243 -20.02 -20.96 6.39
C ALA A 243 -19.08 -20.16 5.47
N PRO A 244 -19.30 -18.84 5.30
CA PRO A 244 -18.40 -17.95 4.57
C PRO A 244 -16.98 -18.00 5.16
N ARG A 245 -15.94 -18.12 4.31
CA ARG A 245 -14.54 -18.33 4.76
C ARG A 245 -13.67 -17.09 4.58
N THR A 246 -14.07 -16.16 3.72
CA THR A 246 -13.32 -14.94 3.44
C THR A 246 -14.09 -13.71 3.91
N ALA A 247 -13.38 -12.59 4.12
CA ALA A 247 -14.03 -11.34 4.46
C ALA A 247 -15.07 -10.92 3.41
N GLY A 248 -14.76 -11.07 2.12
CA GLY A 248 -15.70 -10.78 1.04
C GLY A 248 -16.96 -11.61 1.12
N GLN A 249 -16.85 -12.93 1.37
CA GLN A 249 -18.00 -13.82 1.53
C GLN A 249 -18.86 -13.46 2.75
N LEU A 250 -18.24 -13.05 3.88
CA LEU A 250 -18.98 -12.60 5.07
C LEU A 250 -19.77 -11.32 4.79
N VAL A 251 -19.15 -10.33 4.15
CA VAL A 251 -19.80 -9.06 3.78
C VAL A 251 -20.95 -9.31 2.78
N GLU A 252 -20.74 -10.20 1.80
CA GLU A 252 -21.76 -10.57 0.82
C GLU A 252 -22.93 -11.34 1.47
N ALA A 253 -22.64 -12.32 2.33
CA ALA A 253 -23.65 -13.09 3.05
C ALA A 253 -24.46 -12.23 4.05
N ALA A 254 -23.87 -11.14 4.56
CA ALA A 254 -24.59 -10.13 5.34
C ALA A 254 -25.48 -9.21 4.46
N GLY A 255 -25.51 -9.39 3.14
CA GLY A 255 -26.32 -8.59 2.23
C GLY A 255 -25.84 -7.14 2.05
N LEU A 256 -24.52 -6.89 2.18
CA LEU A 256 -24.00 -5.53 2.27
C LEU A 256 -23.45 -4.97 0.94
N LYS A 257 -23.47 -5.74 -0.16
CA LYS A 257 -23.15 -5.19 -1.49
C LYS A 257 -24.07 -4.01 -1.81
N GLY A 258 -23.51 -2.91 -2.28
CA GLY A 258 -24.25 -1.68 -2.56
C GLY A 258 -24.57 -0.81 -1.35
N LEU A 259 -24.17 -1.21 -0.12
CA LEU A 259 -24.31 -0.36 1.05
C LEU A 259 -23.48 0.90 0.88
N ARG A 260 -24.07 2.07 1.18
CA ARG A 260 -23.42 3.37 1.04
C ARG A 260 -23.35 4.13 2.36
N VAL A 261 -22.25 4.89 2.51
CA VAL A 261 -22.09 5.96 3.50
C VAL A 261 -21.49 7.14 2.74
N GLY A 262 -22.25 8.24 2.63
CA GLY A 262 -21.87 9.35 1.77
C GLY A 262 -21.54 8.91 0.35
N GLY A 263 -20.35 9.28 -0.15
CA GLY A 263 -19.85 8.89 -1.45
C GLY A 263 -19.11 7.53 -1.50
N ALA A 264 -19.00 6.82 -0.38
CA ALA A 264 -18.37 5.49 -0.32
C ALA A 264 -19.41 4.37 -0.47
N GLU A 265 -19.10 3.32 -1.23
CA GLU A 265 -20.00 2.19 -1.50
C GLU A 265 -19.26 0.85 -1.39
N VAL A 266 -19.88 -0.17 -0.77
CA VAL A 266 -19.46 -1.57 -0.91
C VAL A 266 -19.69 -2.01 -2.35
N SER A 267 -18.63 -2.37 -3.07
CA SER A 267 -18.73 -2.70 -4.48
C SER A 267 -19.74 -3.83 -4.73
N PRO A 268 -20.65 -3.66 -5.69
CA PRO A 268 -21.56 -4.74 -6.12
C PRO A 268 -20.81 -5.91 -6.75
N MET A 269 -19.62 -5.67 -7.34
CA MET A 269 -18.80 -6.69 -7.99
C MET A 269 -18.11 -7.58 -6.94
N HIS A 270 -17.47 -6.99 -5.92
CA HIS A 270 -16.73 -7.73 -4.90
C HIS A 270 -16.91 -7.07 -3.51
N ALA A 271 -17.53 -7.78 -2.59
CA ALA A 271 -17.95 -7.23 -1.31
C ALA A 271 -16.80 -6.79 -0.36
N ASN A 272 -15.56 -7.22 -0.60
CA ASN A 272 -14.38 -6.75 0.16
C ASN A 272 -13.69 -5.53 -0.49
N TYR A 273 -14.32 -4.92 -1.51
CA TYR A 273 -13.85 -3.69 -2.11
C TYR A 273 -14.84 -2.57 -1.82
N PHE A 274 -14.33 -1.48 -1.29
CA PHE A 274 -15.11 -0.25 -1.13
C PHE A 274 -14.66 0.74 -2.19
N VAL A 275 -15.61 1.31 -2.89
CA VAL A 275 -15.35 2.20 -4.03
C VAL A 275 -15.75 3.62 -3.68
N ASN A 276 -15.00 4.58 -4.22
CA ASN A 276 -15.37 5.98 -4.24
C ASN A 276 -16.24 6.20 -5.48
N THR A 277 -17.51 6.59 -5.28
CA THR A 277 -18.47 6.83 -6.37
C THR A 277 -18.27 8.18 -7.06
N GLY A 278 -17.25 8.96 -6.67
CA GLY A 278 -16.86 10.24 -7.26
C GLY A 278 -16.65 11.35 -6.23
N GLU A 279 -17.37 11.32 -5.11
CA GLU A 279 -17.36 12.37 -4.07
C GLU A 279 -17.10 11.82 -2.66
N ALA A 280 -16.56 10.60 -2.53
CA ALA A 280 -16.29 10.02 -1.23
C ALA A 280 -15.18 10.78 -0.49
N THR A 281 -15.42 11.03 0.79
CA THR A 281 -14.44 11.53 1.75
C THR A 281 -13.77 10.39 2.52
N ALA A 282 -12.67 10.67 3.18
CA ALA A 282 -12.05 9.72 4.11
C ALA A 282 -12.99 9.35 5.26
N ALA A 283 -13.80 10.31 5.71
CA ALA A 283 -14.82 10.09 6.73
C ALA A 283 -15.90 9.10 6.25
N ASP A 284 -16.34 9.18 5.00
CA ASP A 284 -17.33 8.26 4.42
C ASP A 284 -16.79 6.83 4.37
N VAL A 285 -15.56 6.65 3.89
CA VAL A 285 -14.93 5.31 3.83
C VAL A 285 -14.75 4.73 5.23
N ARG A 286 -14.31 5.53 6.21
CA ARG A 286 -14.18 5.11 7.61
C ARG A 286 -15.53 4.70 8.19
N GLY A 287 -16.56 5.51 7.97
CA GLY A 287 -17.93 5.22 8.42
C GLY A 287 -18.44 3.91 7.80
N LEU A 288 -18.20 3.69 6.52
CA LEU A 288 -18.58 2.46 5.83
C LEU A 288 -17.85 1.23 6.39
N ILE A 289 -16.55 1.35 6.71
CA ILE A 289 -15.77 0.26 7.35
C ILE A 289 -16.41 -0.12 8.70
N VAL A 290 -16.69 0.86 9.56
CA VAL A 290 -17.28 0.62 10.88
C VAL A 290 -18.67 0.00 10.77
N GLU A 291 -19.50 0.47 9.86
CA GLU A 291 -20.85 -0.06 9.66
C GLU A 291 -20.84 -1.50 9.14
N VAL A 292 -19.94 -1.82 8.20
CA VAL A 292 -19.77 -3.20 7.70
C VAL A 292 -19.27 -4.11 8.81
N GLN A 293 -18.27 -3.69 9.60
CA GLN A 293 -17.78 -4.46 10.75
C GLN A 293 -18.90 -4.78 11.74
N ARG A 294 -19.68 -3.77 12.11
CA ARG A 294 -20.82 -3.92 13.04
C ARG A 294 -21.86 -4.92 12.54
N ARG A 295 -22.25 -4.83 11.25
CA ARG A 295 -23.27 -5.73 10.68
C ARG A 295 -22.77 -7.16 10.53
N VAL A 296 -21.53 -7.36 10.11
CA VAL A 296 -20.93 -8.71 9.99
C VAL A 296 -20.76 -9.34 11.37
N GLU A 297 -20.32 -8.59 12.37
CA GLU A 297 -20.22 -9.07 13.75
C GLU A 297 -21.58 -9.46 14.33
N GLN A 298 -22.64 -8.67 14.07
CA GLN A 298 -24.00 -8.99 14.48
C GLN A 298 -24.55 -10.25 13.80
N ALA A 299 -24.27 -10.44 12.50
CA ALA A 299 -24.81 -11.55 11.73
C ALA A 299 -24.07 -12.88 11.98
N PHE A 300 -22.76 -12.82 12.19
CA PHE A 300 -21.89 -14.03 12.19
C PHE A 300 -21.00 -14.16 13.43
N GLY A 301 -20.96 -13.18 14.34
CA GLY A 301 -20.00 -13.13 15.44
C GLY A 301 -18.55 -12.96 14.98
N ALA A 302 -18.33 -12.64 13.69
CA ALA A 302 -17.02 -12.49 13.09
C ALA A 302 -16.58 -11.03 13.11
N ARG A 303 -15.46 -10.75 13.80
CA ARG A 303 -14.86 -9.41 13.80
C ARG A 303 -13.90 -9.27 12.63
N LEU A 304 -14.23 -8.40 11.66
CA LEU A 304 -13.38 -8.11 10.51
C LEU A 304 -12.26 -7.13 10.92
N GLU A 305 -11.02 -7.46 10.56
CA GLU A 305 -9.85 -6.58 10.78
C GLU A 305 -9.54 -5.82 9.47
N PRO A 306 -9.43 -4.47 9.49
CA PRO A 306 -9.05 -3.72 8.30
C PRO A 306 -7.65 -4.11 7.81
N GLU A 307 -7.52 -4.35 6.50
CA GLU A 307 -6.25 -4.48 5.79
C GLU A 307 -5.77 -3.11 5.29
N VAL A 308 -6.71 -2.28 4.85
CA VAL A 308 -6.45 -0.89 4.47
C VAL A 308 -5.88 -0.12 5.65
N LYS A 309 -4.79 0.62 5.41
CA LYS A 309 -4.15 1.46 6.42
C LYS A 309 -4.80 2.84 6.43
N ILE A 310 -5.36 3.23 7.56
CA ILE A 310 -5.93 4.55 7.77
C ILE A 310 -4.84 5.46 8.31
N ILE A 311 -4.64 6.60 7.66
CA ILE A 311 -3.57 7.52 7.96
C ILE A 311 -4.14 8.73 8.68
N GLY A 312 -3.52 9.07 9.81
CA GLY A 312 -3.83 10.27 10.57
C GLY A 312 -3.08 11.50 10.04
N PRO A 313 -3.41 12.69 10.58
CA PRO A 313 -2.90 13.98 10.06
C PRO A 313 -1.38 14.13 10.07
N ARG A 314 -0.68 13.37 10.90
CA ARG A 314 0.81 13.40 10.98
C ARG A 314 1.47 12.21 10.30
N GLY A 315 0.74 11.45 9.47
CA GLY A 315 1.24 10.26 8.77
C GLY A 315 1.29 9.00 9.64
N GLU A 316 0.76 9.01 10.84
CA GLU A 316 0.62 7.85 11.72
C GLU A 316 -0.49 6.91 11.25
N TYR A 317 -0.36 5.63 11.58
CA TYR A 317 -1.45 4.67 11.39
C TYR A 317 -2.49 4.86 12.51
N VAL A 318 -3.76 5.01 12.11
CA VAL A 318 -4.90 5.17 13.03
C VAL A 318 -5.64 3.83 13.13
N ASP A 319 -5.81 3.35 14.37
CA ASP A 319 -6.72 2.24 14.65
C ASP A 319 -8.15 2.81 14.76
N LEU A 320 -9.06 2.32 13.91
CA LEU A 320 -10.47 2.73 13.93
C LEU A 320 -11.16 2.45 15.27
N HIS A 321 -10.63 1.51 16.05
CA HIS A 321 -11.18 1.17 17.37
C HIS A 321 -10.68 2.09 18.48
N SER A 322 -9.63 2.87 18.24
CA SER A 322 -9.06 3.82 19.22
C SER A 322 -9.73 5.19 19.18
N VAL A 323 -10.47 5.50 18.12
CA VAL A 323 -11.23 6.75 18.02
C VAL A 323 -12.58 6.57 18.74
N LYS A 324 -12.54 6.53 20.08
CA LYS A 324 -13.73 6.78 20.89
C LYS A 324 -14.08 8.27 20.77
N GLY A 325 -15.18 8.53 20.05
CA GLY A 325 -16.08 9.65 20.19
C GLY A 325 -15.49 10.98 20.66
N GLU A 326 -15.18 11.87 19.72
CA GLU A 326 -15.59 13.26 19.90
C GLU A 326 -17.06 13.35 19.41
N GLN A 327 -17.95 13.38 20.39
CA GLN A 327 -19.33 13.80 20.23
C GLN A 327 -19.39 15.32 20.19
#